data_6ebcdedc56196dc4e0efe30c68f60bab
#
_entry.id   6ebcdedc56196dc4e0efe30c68f60bab
#
_cell.length_a   1.000
_cell.length_b   1.000
_cell.length_c   1.000
_cell.angle_alpha   90.00
_cell.angle_beta   90.00
_cell.angle_gamma   90.00
#
_symmetry.space_group_name_H-M   'P 1'
#
loop_
_entity.id
_entity.type
_entity.pdbx_description
1 polymer ?
#
loop_
_entity_poly.entity_id
_entity_poly.type
_entity_poly.pdbx_seq_one_letter_code
_entity_poly.pdbx_strand_id
1 'polypeptide(L)'
;MNKPMRRVAVFCGLLILALLVRVNWVQFVQADELQTDANNRRVLIERYAHPRGDIIVEGNSITGSVETDDNDFAYKRTYTDGEMWAPVTGFASLFNTTLLEGIYDSILTGDDDRLFFNRTIDMLTGKDRTGGNVVTTLNEDAQRAAFEGLGDKKGAVAAIDPRTGEILALVSTPSYDPSTFTGNSSDDTEAWSALQKENNPDDPMLNRALRETYPPGSTFKVVTAAAALENGLIDGVDEKTAYPDPFPLPDTDGQEVGNLIDGYCPDASLRTALMWSCNTVFLGISDELGNETMMDTAATFGFNEEVFTPVRAEASQYPEDNRPQNAMAGIGQASNRATPLQMAMVAAAIANDGKLMQPYMVDQLVAPNLNVIEQTEPQEMSRPLSAENAQALQSAMESVVDEGTASNAKIDGVKVGGKTGTAQHGENNEAIPYAWFISYAMTDNGSPVAVAVVVENGSQDRNEVGGNALAAPIAKDVMEAVLAGQN
;
A
#
# COMPACT_ATOMS: atom_id res chain seq x y z
N MET A 1 49.69 -25.80 -51.63
CA MET A 1 48.63 -24.82 -51.70
C MET A 1 49.22 -23.49 -52.17
N ASN A 2 48.74 -22.93 -53.27
CA ASN A 2 49.31 -21.70 -53.88
C ASN A 2 49.14 -20.50 -52.90
N LYS A 3 50.15 -19.63 -52.85
CA LYS A 3 50.15 -18.44 -51.98
C LYS A 3 48.82 -17.62 -52.03
N PRO A 4 48.16 -17.43 -53.20
CA PRO A 4 46.87 -16.78 -53.30
C PRO A 4 45.77 -17.53 -52.56
N MET A 5 45.66 -18.85 -52.71
CA MET A 5 44.63 -19.65 -52.01
C MET A 5 44.74 -19.56 -50.49
N ARG A 6 45.99 -19.57 -49.96
CA ARG A 6 46.23 -19.42 -48.51
C ARG A 6 45.78 -18.03 -48.00
N ARG A 7 46.00 -16.98 -48.82
CA ARG A 7 45.54 -15.61 -48.44
C ARG A 7 44.00 -15.51 -48.42
N VAL A 8 43.34 -16.13 -49.42
CA VAL A 8 41.89 -16.20 -49.44
C VAL A 8 41.33 -16.99 -48.26
N ALA A 9 41.92 -18.15 -47.96
CA ALA A 9 41.49 -18.96 -46.78
C ALA A 9 41.65 -18.20 -45.47
N VAL A 10 42.78 -17.49 -45.27
CA VAL A 10 42.98 -16.64 -44.10
C VAL A 10 41.96 -15.49 -44.04
N PHE A 11 41.68 -14.85 -45.15
CA PHE A 11 40.66 -13.79 -45.22
C PHE A 11 39.24 -14.29 -44.89
N CYS A 12 38.85 -15.45 -45.44
CA CYS A 12 37.59 -16.11 -45.09
C CYS A 12 37.53 -16.48 -43.61
N GLY A 13 38.63 -16.99 -43.03
CA GLY A 13 38.72 -17.30 -41.62
C GLY A 13 38.54 -16.06 -40.71
N LEU A 14 39.13 -14.91 -41.12
CA LEU A 14 38.96 -13.64 -40.39
C LEU A 14 37.49 -13.12 -40.49
N LEU A 15 36.86 -13.30 -41.64
CA LEU A 15 35.41 -12.91 -41.78
C LEU A 15 34.54 -13.78 -40.89
N ILE A 16 34.77 -15.09 -40.85
CA ILE A 16 34.01 -16.00 -39.93
C ILE A 16 34.23 -15.60 -38.49
N LEU A 17 35.49 -15.35 -38.09
CA LEU A 17 35.80 -14.89 -36.73
C LEU A 17 35.09 -13.58 -36.40
N ALA A 18 35.11 -12.61 -37.31
CA ALA A 18 34.41 -11.33 -37.11
C ALA A 18 32.88 -11.52 -36.98
N LEU A 19 32.29 -12.43 -37.75
CA LEU A 19 30.88 -12.78 -37.62
C LEU A 19 30.59 -13.46 -36.27
N LEU A 20 31.41 -14.39 -35.82
CA LEU A 20 31.25 -15.03 -34.52
C LEU A 20 31.35 -14.01 -33.36
N VAL A 21 32.35 -13.12 -33.43
CA VAL A 21 32.48 -12.02 -32.44
C VAL A 21 31.23 -11.15 -32.44
N ARG A 22 30.72 -10.76 -33.62
CA ARG A 22 29.51 -9.93 -33.73
C ARG A 22 28.27 -10.64 -33.23
N VAL A 23 28.09 -11.93 -33.52
CA VAL A 23 26.95 -12.71 -33.03
C VAL A 23 26.98 -12.79 -31.49
N ASN A 24 28.16 -13.11 -30.92
CA ASN A 24 28.30 -13.12 -29.44
C ASN A 24 28.06 -11.73 -28.85
N TRP A 25 28.55 -10.67 -29.49
CA TRP A 25 28.28 -9.29 -29.03
C TRP A 25 26.79 -8.99 -28.98
N VAL A 26 26.04 -9.33 -30.04
CA VAL A 26 24.58 -9.11 -30.09
C VAL A 26 23.88 -9.95 -29.03
N GLN A 27 24.30 -11.22 -28.85
CA GLN A 27 23.65 -12.15 -27.92
C GLN A 27 23.90 -11.85 -26.44
N PHE A 28 25.06 -11.27 -26.08
CA PHE A 28 25.43 -11.03 -24.68
C PHE A 28 25.42 -9.55 -24.30
N VAL A 29 25.88 -8.65 -25.18
CA VAL A 29 26.04 -7.23 -24.84
C VAL A 29 24.81 -6.43 -25.20
N GLN A 30 24.14 -6.79 -26.29
CA GLN A 30 22.93 -6.10 -26.75
C GLN A 30 21.63 -6.88 -26.45
N ALA A 31 21.70 -7.98 -25.73
CA ALA A 31 20.54 -8.84 -25.46
C ALA A 31 19.44 -8.07 -24.76
N ASP A 32 19.76 -7.41 -23.65
CA ASP A 32 18.80 -6.67 -22.84
C ASP A 32 18.19 -5.48 -23.62
N GLU A 33 19.02 -4.73 -24.35
CA GLU A 33 18.56 -3.63 -25.18
C GLU A 33 17.58 -4.09 -26.27
N LEU A 34 17.88 -5.23 -26.92
CA LEU A 34 17.01 -5.80 -27.96
C LEU A 34 15.75 -6.44 -27.40
N GLN A 35 15.80 -7.01 -26.18
CA GLN A 35 14.62 -7.58 -25.52
C GLN A 35 13.67 -6.50 -25.02
N THR A 36 14.20 -5.37 -24.58
CA THR A 36 13.41 -4.24 -24.07
C THR A 36 12.98 -3.23 -25.14
N ASP A 37 13.42 -3.43 -26.41
CA ASP A 37 13.02 -2.56 -27.52
C ASP A 37 11.50 -2.65 -27.76
N ALA A 38 10.81 -1.52 -27.64
CA ALA A 38 9.36 -1.41 -27.82
C ALA A 38 8.87 -1.90 -29.21
N ASN A 39 9.75 -1.93 -30.22
CA ASN A 39 9.44 -2.42 -31.56
C ASN A 39 9.71 -3.94 -31.73
N ASN A 40 10.21 -4.62 -30.69
CA ASN A 40 10.51 -6.05 -30.75
C ASN A 40 9.25 -6.90 -30.55
N ARG A 41 8.40 -6.95 -31.56
CA ARG A 41 7.16 -7.73 -31.55
C ARG A 41 7.37 -9.22 -31.23
N ARG A 42 8.57 -9.78 -31.44
CA ARG A 42 8.86 -11.20 -31.13
C ARG A 42 8.76 -11.48 -29.64
N VAL A 43 9.21 -10.56 -28.78
CA VAL A 43 9.12 -10.70 -27.34
C VAL A 43 7.66 -10.73 -26.88
N LEU A 44 6.81 -9.85 -27.46
CA LEU A 44 5.38 -9.86 -27.20
C LEU A 44 4.72 -11.16 -27.66
N ILE A 45 5.01 -11.63 -28.88
CA ILE A 45 4.45 -12.89 -29.41
C ILE A 45 4.84 -14.05 -28.50
N GLU A 46 6.11 -14.17 -28.10
CA GLU A 46 6.57 -15.23 -27.21
C GLU A 46 5.93 -15.17 -25.82
N ARG A 47 5.75 -13.96 -25.27
CA ARG A 47 5.08 -13.74 -23.98
C ARG A 47 3.64 -14.27 -23.94
N TYR A 48 2.91 -14.16 -25.06
CA TYR A 48 1.52 -14.58 -25.21
C TYR A 48 1.37 -15.91 -25.98
N ALA A 49 2.47 -16.59 -26.30
CA ALA A 49 2.44 -17.92 -26.93
C ALA A 49 2.09 -19.04 -25.95
N HIS A 50 2.24 -18.81 -24.67
CA HIS A 50 2.02 -19.79 -23.60
C HIS A 50 1.14 -19.19 -22.48
N PRO A 51 0.40 -20.05 -21.72
CA PRO A 51 -0.37 -19.57 -20.59
C PRO A 51 0.58 -19.05 -19.51
N ARG A 52 0.27 -17.86 -18.98
CA ARG A 52 0.97 -17.30 -17.81
C ARG A 52 0.60 -18.07 -16.56
N GLY A 53 1.48 -18.14 -15.59
CA GLY A 53 1.19 -18.58 -14.24
C GLY A 53 0.21 -17.63 -13.54
N ASP A 54 -0.33 -18.04 -12.41
CA ASP A 54 -1.39 -17.33 -11.73
C ASP A 54 -0.90 -16.52 -10.53
N ILE A 55 -1.66 -15.46 -10.22
CA ILE A 55 -1.62 -14.80 -8.93
C ILE A 55 -2.70 -15.46 -8.07
N ILE A 56 -2.30 -15.90 -6.88
CA ILE A 56 -3.09 -16.77 -6.00
C ILE A 56 -3.37 -16.07 -4.68
N VAL A 57 -4.63 -16.08 -4.23
CA VAL A 57 -5.09 -15.63 -2.93
C VAL A 57 -5.76 -16.81 -2.23
N GLU A 58 -5.30 -17.16 -1.02
CA GLU A 58 -5.85 -18.26 -0.19
C GLU A 58 -6.07 -19.57 -0.99
N GLY A 59 -5.15 -19.88 -1.90
CA GLY A 59 -5.20 -21.08 -2.74
C GLY A 59 -6.07 -20.96 -4.00
N ASN A 60 -6.75 -19.85 -4.22
CA ASN A 60 -7.58 -19.59 -5.38
C ASN A 60 -6.85 -18.69 -6.40
N SER A 61 -6.85 -19.08 -7.67
CA SER A 61 -6.32 -18.23 -8.75
C SER A 61 -7.26 -17.06 -9.02
N ILE A 62 -6.77 -15.84 -8.80
CA ILE A 62 -7.51 -14.60 -9.12
C ILE A 62 -7.19 -14.08 -10.52
N THR A 63 -6.22 -14.69 -11.17
CA THR A 63 -5.86 -14.45 -12.58
C THR A 63 -5.80 -15.77 -13.32
N GLY A 64 -5.86 -15.73 -14.64
CA GLY A 64 -5.79 -16.92 -15.50
C GLY A 64 -5.35 -16.55 -16.91
N SER A 65 -5.34 -17.56 -17.79
CA SER A 65 -5.08 -17.38 -19.21
C SER A 65 -6.10 -18.17 -20.03
N VAL A 66 -6.60 -17.58 -21.11
CA VAL A 66 -7.53 -18.24 -22.03
C VAL A 66 -6.97 -18.21 -23.43
N GLU A 67 -7.13 -19.32 -24.17
CA GLU A 67 -6.76 -19.40 -25.57
C GLU A 67 -7.58 -18.41 -26.43
N THR A 68 -6.94 -17.86 -27.44
CA THR A 68 -7.55 -16.96 -28.43
C THR A 68 -7.47 -17.59 -29.81
N ASP A 69 -8.28 -17.08 -30.75
CA ASP A 69 -8.21 -17.49 -32.15
C ASP A 69 -7.09 -16.72 -32.93
N ASP A 70 -6.25 -15.91 -32.24
CA ASP A 70 -5.18 -15.14 -32.86
C ASP A 70 -3.92 -16.00 -33.06
N ASN A 71 -3.31 -15.96 -34.26
CA ASN A 71 -2.13 -16.74 -34.59
C ASN A 71 -0.85 -16.20 -33.92
N ASP A 72 -0.81 -14.91 -33.60
CA ASP A 72 0.36 -14.25 -33.01
C ASP A 72 0.28 -14.25 -31.47
N PHE A 73 -0.93 -14.14 -30.90
CA PHE A 73 -1.18 -14.07 -29.46
C PHE A 73 -2.12 -15.19 -29.03
N ALA A 74 -1.56 -16.39 -28.84
CA ALA A 74 -2.34 -17.61 -28.59
C ALA A 74 -3.12 -17.56 -27.25
N TYR A 75 -2.69 -16.77 -26.29
CA TYR A 75 -3.36 -16.61 -25.00
C TYR A 75 -3.58 -15.14 -24.67
N LYS A 76 -4.69 -14.87 -23.98
CA LYS A 76 -4.90 -13.58 -23.31
C LYS A 76 -5.03 -13.77 -21.80
N ARG A 77 -4.62 -12.76 -21.03
CA ARG A 77 -4.75 -12.73 -19.58
C ARG A 77 -6.19 -12.50 -19.17
N THR A 78 -6.66 -13.17 -18.12
CA THR A 78 -7.98 -13.00 -17.54
C THR A 78 -7.88 -12.69 -16.05
N TYR A 79 -8.89 -12.00 -15.52
CA TYR A 79 -8.97 -11.59 -14.12
C TYR A 79 -10.35 -11.93 -13.57
N THR A 80 -10.36 -12.61 -12.42
CA THR A 80 -11.59 -12.84 -11.64
C THR A 80 -11.79 -11.63 -10.74
N ASP A 81 -13.00 -11.07 -10.69
CA ASP A 81 -13.30 -9.86 -9.93
C ASP A 81 -12.24 -8.73 -10.15
N GLY A 82 -11.95 -8.45 -11.46
CA GLY A 82 -10.82 -7.62 -11.88
C GLY A 82 -10.76 -6.26 -11.22
N GLU A 83 -11.89 -5.56 -11.02
CA GLU A 83 -11.93 -4.26 -10.35
C GLU A 83 -11.46 -4.33 -8.90
N MET A 84 -11.83 -5.39 -8.17
CA MET A 84 -11.45 -5.57 -6.77
C MET A 84 -9.94 -5.82 -6.62
N TRP A 85 -9.36 -6.59 -7.56
CA TRP A 85 -7.96 -7.03 -7.47
C TRP A 85 -6.97 -6.16 -8.23
N ALA A 86 -7.42 -5.28 -9.15
CA ALA A 86 -6.53 -4.44 -9.97
C ALA A 86 -5.53 -3.61 -9.16
N PRO A 87 -5.87 -3.05 -7.97
CA PRO A 87 -4.89 -2.32 -7.15
C PRO A 87 -3.71 -3.17 -6.67
N VAL A 88 -3.85 -4.50 -6.67
CA VAL A 88 -2.82 -5.46 -6.28
C VAL A 88 -2.19 -6.10 -7.50
N THR A 89 -2.99 -6.74 -8.35
CA THR A 89 -2.48 -7.49 -9.51
C THR A 89 -1.84 -6.58 -10.54
N GLY A 90 -2.38 -5.38 -10.71
CA GLY A 90 -2.14 -4.62 -11.92
C GLY A 90 -2.72 -5.34 -13.12
N PHE A 91 -2.03 -5.28 -14.24
CA PHE A 91 -2.44 -5.94 -15.47
C PHE A 91 -1.23 -6.38 -16.30
N ALA A 92 -1.46 -7.39 -17.15
CA ALA A 92 -0.59 -7.78 -18.26
C ALA A 92 -1.38 -7.68 -19.56
N SER A 93 -1.04 -6.72 -20.40
CA SER A 93 -1.66 -6.48 -21.71
C SER A 93 -0.60 -6.28 -22.78
N LEU A 94 -1.03 -6.22 -24.04
CA LEU A 94 -0.14 -5.90 -25.15
C LEU A 94 0.44 -4.48 -25.07
N PHE A 95 -0.16 -3.61 -24.26
CA PHE A 95 0.26 -2.22 -24.11
C PHE A 95 1.33 -2.06 -23.02
N ASN A 96 1.15 -2.75 -21.89
CA ASN A 96 2.05 -2.63 -20.73
C ASN A 96 1.79 -3.77 -19.71
N THR A 97 2.69 -3.88 -18.72
CA THR A 97 2.52 -4.71 -17.52
C THR A 97 2.80 -3.87 -16.28
N THR A 98 2.01 -4.03 -15.21
CA THR A 98 2.12 -3.21 -13.99
C THR A 98 1.96 -4.04 -12.72
N LEU A 99 2.36 -3.46 -11.59
CA LEU A 99 2.23 -4.02 -10.23
C LEU A 99 2.75 -5.48 -10.18
N LEU A 100 2.03 -6.42 -9.54
CA LEU A 100 2.51 -7.81 -9.41
C LEU A 100 2.68 -8.49 -10.76
N GLU A 101 1.80 -8.25 -11.75
CA GLU A 101 1.95 -8.77 -13.11
C GLU A 101 3.24 -8.28 -13.78
N GLY A 102 3.66 -7.04 -13.51
CA GLY A 102 4.90 -6.47 -14.04
C GLY A 102 6.15 -6.87 -13.26
N ILE A 103 6.10 -6.80 -11.93
CA ILE A 103 7.25 -7.12 -11.07
C ILE A 103 7.66 -8.59 -11.19
N TYR A 104 6.68 -9.49 -11.26
CA TYR A 104 6.91 -10.93 -11.39
C TYR A 104 6.68 -11.47 -12.81
N ASP A 105 6.80 -10.61 -13.83
CA ASP A 105 6.59 -10.99 -15.22
C ASP A 105 7.43 -12.22 -15.63
N SER A 106 8.71 -12.26 -15.25
CA SER A 106 9.60 -13.38 -15.56
C SER A 106 9.18 -14.71 -14.92
N ILE A 107 8.66 -14.66 -13.69
CA ILE A 107 8.09 -15.85 -13.03
C ILE A 107 6.82 -16.29 -13.76
N LEU A 108 5.89 -15.35 -13.96
CA LEU A 108 4.59 -15.63 -14.54
C LEU A 108 4.66 -16.08 -16.01
N THR A 109 5.66 -15.65 -16.78
CA THR A 109 5.93 -16.15 -18.14
C THR A 109 6.78 -17.43 -18.16
N GLY A 110 7.39 -17.79 -17.03
CA GLY A 110 8.32 -18.92 -16.92
C GLY A 110 9.71 -18.59 -17.47
N ASP A 111 10.08 -17.32 -17.65
CA ASP A 111 11.38 -16.88 -18.16
C ASP A 111 12.46 -16.76 -17.07
N ASP A 112 12.06 -16.76 -15.81
CA ASP A 112 12.98 -16.64 -14.68
C ASP A 112 14.04 -17.73 -14.66
N ASP A 113 15.29 -17.37 -14.38
CA ASP A 113 16.42 -18.30 -14.38
C ASP A 113 16.27 -19.41 -13.34
N ARG A 114 15.57 -19.17 -12.25
CA ARG A 114 15.27 -20.15 -11.21
C ARG A 114 14.37 -21.29 -11.73
N LEU A 115 13.65 -21.06 -12.83
CA LEU A 115 12.81 -22.04 -13.53
C LEU A 115 13.54 -22.82 -14.63
N PHE A 116 14.85 -22.58 -14.83
CA PHE A 116 15.63 -23.19 -15.92
C PHE A 116 15.54 -24.72 -15.95
N PHE A 117 15.62 -25.39 -14.80
CA PHE A 117 15.50 -26.84 -14.73
C PHE A 117 14.11 -27.32 -15.13
N ASN A 118 13.06 -26.63 -14.71
CA ASN A 118 11.68 -26.97 -15.07
C ASN A 118 11.48 -26.83 -16.58
N ARG A 119 11.91 -25.71 -17.17
CA ARG A 119 11.88 -25.50 -18.64
C ARG A 119 12.61 -26.59 -19.40
N THR A 120 13.77 -27.02 -18.91
CA THR A 120 14.58 -28.07 -19.57
C THR A 120 13.88 -29.44 -19.53
N ILE A 121 13.25 -29.76 -18.42
CA ILE A 121 12.47 -31.01 -18.27
C ILE A 121 11.23 -30.96 -19.17
N ASP A 122 10.49 -29.87 -19.19
CA ASP A 122 9.29 -29.70 -20.01
C ASP A 122 9.62 -29.82 -21.51
N MET A 123 10.73 -29.20 -21.96
CA MET A 123 11.25 -29.33 -23.32
C MET A 123 11.60 -30.79 -23.67
N LEU A 124 12.23 -31.53 -22.75
CA LEU A 124 12.63 -32.93 -22.97
C LEU A 124 11.42 -33.86 -22.92
N THR A 125 10.40 -33.56 -22.18
CA THR A 125 9.18 -34.38 -22.00
C THR A 125 8.07 -34.03 -22.98
N GLY A 126 8.23 -32.94 -23.76
CA GLY A 126 7.22 -32.45 -24.70
C GLY A 126 5.99 -31.87 -24.00
N LYS A 127 6.11 -31.41 -22.75
CA LYS A 127 5.06 -30.67 -22.06
C LYS A 127 5.06 -29.22 -22.50
N ASP A 128 3.89 -28.61 -22.55
CA ASP A 128 3.74 -27.19 -22.81
C ASP A 128 4.39 -26.39 -21.68
N ARG A 129 5.08 -25.33 -22.06
CA ARG A 129 5.68 -24.40 -21.13
C ARG A 129 4.57 -23.66 -20.38
N THR A 130 4.68 -23.61 -19.05
CA THR A 130 3.78 -22.84 -18.19
C THR A 130 4.60 -21.96 -17.24
N GLY A 131 4.05 -20.81 -16.86
CA GLY A 131 4.67 -19.92 -15.88
C GLY A 131 4.61 -20.46 -14.45
N GLY A 132 5.45 -19.92 -13.58
CA GLY A 132 5.32 -20.08 -12.12
C GLY A 132 4.22 -19.19 -11.57
N ASN A 133 3.84 -19.41 -10.32
CA ASN A 133 2.75 -18.68 -9.65
C ASN A 133 3.28 -17.74 -8.58
N VAL A 134 2.52 -16.67 -8.31
CA VAL A 134 2.73 -15.72 -7.23
C VAL A 134 1.63 -15.93 -6.19
N VAL A 135 2.00 -16.42 -5.02
CA VAL A 135 1.08 -16.59 -3.88
C VAL A 135 1.15 -15.34 -3.01
N THR A 136 0.01 -14.72 -2.77
CA THR A 136 -0.07 -13.49 -2.00
C THR A 136 -0.44 -13.75 -0.54
N THR A 137 -0.26 -12.73 0.31
CA THR A 137 -0.68 -12.71 1.72
C THR A 137 -2.11 -12.22 1.90
N LEU A 138 -2.78 -11.84 0.82
CA LEU A 138 -4.10 -11.22 0.86
C LEU A 138 -5.16 -12.19 1.38
N ASN A 139 -6.12 -11.64 2.09
CA ASN A 139 -7.32 -12.32 2.55
C ASN A 139 -8.51 -11.89 1.67
N GLU A 140 -9.19 -12.84 1.03
CA GLU A 140 -10.27 -12.55 0.08
C GLU A 140 -11.45 -11.84 0.74
N ASP A 141 -11.86 -12.30 1.92
CA ASP A 141 -13.00 -11.73 2.63
C ASP A 141 -12.71 -10.29 3.11
N ALA A 142 -11.50 -10.02 3.60
CA ALA A 142 -11.07 -8.68 4.00
C ALA A 142 -10.99 -7.72 2.80
N GLN A 143 -10.44 -8.18 1.68
CA GLN A 143 -10.38 -7.39 0.44
C GLN A 143 -11.78 -7.06 -0.08
N ARG A 144 -12.67 -8.03 -0.07
CA ARG A 144 -14.08 -7.88 -0.49
C ARG A 144 -14.83 -6.92 0.44
N ALA A 145 -14.69 -7.07 1.75
CA ALA A 145 -15.29 -6.16 2.73
C ALA A 145 -14.81 -4.72 2.53
N ALA A 146 -13.52 -4.53 2.27
CA ALA A 146 -12.95 -3.22 1.98
C ALA A 146 -13.50 -2.62 0.68
N PHE A 147 -13.57 -3.41 -0.40
CA PHE A 147 -14.05 -2.98 -1.71
C PHE A 147 -15.53 -2.61 -1.70
N GLU A 148 -16.38 -3.49 -1.14
CA GLU A 148 -17.82 -3.25 -0.99
C GLU A 148 -18.12 -2.08 -0.04
N GLY A 149 -17.35 -1.94 1.05
CA GLY A 149 -17.48 -0.85 2.00
C GLY A 149 -17.18 0.53 1.40
N LEU A 150 -16.18 0.62 0.52
CA LEU A 150 -15.94 1.83 -0.28
C LEU A 150 -17.05 2.04 -1.31
N GLY A 151 -17.46 0.98 -2.03
CA GLY A 151 -18.49 1.08 -3.07
C GLY A 151 -18.15 2.18 -4.07
N ASP A 152 -19.08 3.11 -4.30
CA ASP A 152 -18.90 4.25 -5.23
C ASP A 152 -18.10 5.43 -4.64
N LYS A 153 -17.63 5.32 -3.39
CA LYS A 153 -16.82 6.38 -2.76
C LYS A 153 -15.40 6.34 -3.32
N LYS A 154 -14.84 7.52 -3.54
CA LYS A 154 -13.42 7.65 -3.85
C LYS A 154 -12.61 7.55 -2.57
N GLY A 155 -11.63 6.63 -2.56
CA GLY A 155 -10.84 6.40 -1.35
C GLY A 155 -9.93 5.18 -1.44
N ALA A 156 -9.42 4.77 -0.28
CA ALA A 156 -8.56 3.60 -0.17
C ALA A 156 -8.64 2.94 1.20
N VAL A 157 -8.35 1.64 1.21
CA VAL A 157 -8.19 0.83 2.42
C VAL A 157 -6.87 0.07 2.33
N ALA A 158 -6.12 0.06 3.43
CA ALA A 158 -4.99 -0.82 3.65
C ALA A 158 -5.17 -1.58 4.97
N ALA A 159 -5.03 -2.90 4.93
CA ALA A 159 -5.08 -3.76 6.12
C ALA A 159 -3.81 -4.62 6.19
N ILE A 160 -3.24 -4.73 7.39
CA ILE A 160 -1.96 -5.40 7.66
C ILE A 160 -2.12 -6.31 8.87
N ASP A 161 -1.49 -7.50 8.88
CA ASP A 161 -1.26 -8.25 10.11
C ASP A 161 -0.09 -7.61 10.88
N PRO A 162 -0.34 -7.03 12.07
CA PRO A 162 0.70 -6.35 12.84
C PRO A 162 1.87 -7.25 13.26
N ARG A 163 1.64 -8.56 13.39
CA ARG A 163 2.61 -9.54 13.89
C ARG A 163 3.66 -9.89 12.83
N THR A 164 3.27 -9.88 11.56
CA THR A 164 4.10 -10.36 10.43
C THR A 164 4.44 -9.27 9.43
N GLY A 165 3.59 -8.26 9.26
CA GLY A 165 3.66 -7.27 8.19
C GLY A 165 2.93 -7.69 6.90
N GLU A 166 2.26 -8.84 6.90
CA GLU A 166 1.43 -9.30 5.78
C GLU A 166 0.34 -8.29 5.45
N ILE A 167 0.28 -7.86 4.19
CA ILE A 167 -0.83 -7.05 3.70
C ILE A 167 -2.01 -8.00 3.45
N LEU A 168 -3.09 -7.80 4.19
CA LEU A 168 -4.31 -8.61 4.12
C LEU A 168 -5.33 -8.05 3.13
N ALA A 169 -5.39 -6.72 2.98
CA ALA A 169 -6.21 -6.06 1.99
C ALA A 169 -5.57 -4.76 1.50
N LEU A 170 -5.74 -4.47 0.21
CA LEU A 170 -5.25 -3.25 -0.42
C LEU A 170 -6.23 -2.81 -1.51
N VAL A 171 -7.10 -1.87 -1.19
CA VAL A 171 -8.17 -1.40 -2.07
C VAL A 171 -7.99 0.07 -2.41
N SER A 172 -8.29 0.40 -3.66
CA SER A 172 -8.33 1.77 -4.18
C SER A 172 -9.53 1.93 -5.09
N THR A 173 -10.35 2.94 -4.86
CA THR A 173 -11.53 3.27 -5.66
C THR A 173 -11.49 4.74 -6.12
N PRO A 174 -11.99 5.07 -7.33
CA PRO A 174 -12.46 4.13 -8.36
C PRO A 174 -11.36 3.17 -8.81
N SER A 175 -11.75 2.02 -9.35
CA SER A 175 -10.87 0.99 -9.89
C SER A 175 -11.22 0.68 -11.37
N TYR A 176 -10.59 -0.32 -11.94
CA TYR A 176 -10.80 -0.74 -13.33
C TYR A 176 -10.76 -2.26 -13.45
N ASP A 177 -11.48 -2.82 -14.44
CA ASP A 177 -11.35 -4.25 -14.77
C ASP A 177 -10.30 -4.43 -15.89
N PRO A 178 -9.13 -5.05 -15.60
CA PRO A 178 -8.11 -5.30 -16.60
C PRO A 178 -8.59 -6.21 -17.74
N SER A 179 -9.59 -7.08 -17.52
CA SER A 179 -10.12 -7.99 -18.54
C SER A 179 -10.65 -7.25 -19.78
N THR A 180 -11.01 -5.98 -19.63
CA THR A 180 -11.58 -5.14 -20.70
C THR A 180 -10.57 -4.73 -21.76
N PHE A 181 -9.24 -4.84 -21.50
CA PHE A 181 -8.20 -4.38 -22.45
C PHE A 181 -6.97 -5.32 -22.54
N THR A 182 -7.07 -6.56 -22.07
CA THR A 182 -5.97 -7.54 -22.14
C THR A 182 -5.93 -8.34 -23.43
N GLY A 183 -6.90 -8.14 -24.33
CA GLY A 183 -6.96 -8.77 -25.64
C GLY A 183 -6.28 -7.95 -26.73
N ASN A 184 -6.62 -8.29 -28.00
CA ASN A 184 -6.05 -7.69 -29.22
C ASN A 184 -7.14 -7.11 -30.14
N SER A 185 -8.35 -6.87 -29.64
CA SER A 185 -9.45 -6.31 -30.43
C SER A 185 -9.42 -4.79 -30.48
N SER A 186 -10.26 -4.20 -31.33
CA SER A 186 -10.50 -2.75 -31.34
C SER A 186 -11.11 -2.27 -30.03
N ASP A 187 -11.96 -3.08 -29.40
CA ASP A 187 -12.64 -2.76 -28.15
C ASP A 187 -11.63 -2.71 -26.98
N ASP A 188 -10.66 -3.65 -26.95
CA ASP A 188 -9.54 -3.62 -26.00
C ASP A 188 -8.72 -2.31 -26.13
N THR A 189 -8.46 -1.88 -27.37
CA THR A 189 -7.72 -0.64 -27.64
C THR A 189 -8.51 0.60 -27.21
N GLU A 190 -9.82 0.62 -27.43
CA GLU A 190 -10.70 1.71 -27.02
C GLU A 190 -10.79 1.79 -25.48
N ALA A 191 -10.98 0.66 -24.80
CA ALA A 191 -11.01 0.58 -23.35
C ALA A 191 -9.69 1.07 -22.73
N TRP A 192 -8.54 0.63 -23.26
CA TRP A 192 -7.23 1.12 -22.84
C TRP A 192 -7.11 2.64 -23.02
N SER A 193 -7.49 3.15 -24.18
CA SER A 193 -7.41 4.60 -24.49
C SER A 193 -8.32 5.42 -23.57
N ALA A 194 -9.45 4.87 -23.12
CA ALA A 194 -10.36 5.53 -22.19
C ALA A 194 -9.74 5.70 -20.79
N LEU A 195 -8.91 4.75 -20.36
CA LEU A 195 -8.19 4.81 -19.08
C LEU A 195 -7.02 5.80 -19.09
N GLN A 196 -6.46 6.11 -20.26
CA GLN A 196 -5.28 6.99 -20.42
C GLN A 196 -5.65 8.49 -20.52
N LYS A 197 -6.84 8.91 -20.10
CA LYS A 197 -7.25 10.32 -20.14
C LYS A 197 -6.39 11.17 -19.20
N GLU A 198 -5.69 12.15 -19.78
CA GLU A 198 -4.92 13.12 -19.02
C GLU A 198 -5.82 13.94 -18.08
N ASN A 199 -5.30 14.27 -16.89
CA ASN A 199 -5.98 15.08 -15.88
C ASN A 199 -7.35 14.53 -15.44
N ASN A 200 -7.51 13.21 -15.42
CA ASN A 200 -8.68 12.58 -14.84
C ASN A 200 -8.62 12.66 -13.32
N PRO A 201 -9.49 13.43 -12.65
CA PRO A 201 -9.47 13.55 -11.19
C PRO A 201 -9.83 12.24 -10.48
N ASP A 202 -10.50 11.33 -11.19
CA ASP A 202 -10.97 10.05 -10.68
C ASP A 202 -10.07 8.89 -11.09
N ASP A 203 -8.90 9.18 -11.69
CA ASP A 203 -7.98 8.20 -12.25
C ASP A 203 -8.09 6.81 -11.61
N PRO A 204 -8.74 5.83 -12.27
CA PRO A 204 -8.96 4.51 -11.71
C PRO A 204 -7.68 3.67 -11.67
N MET A 205 -6.64 4.07 -12.42
CA MET A 205 -5.35 3.39 -12.42
C MET A 205 -4.43 3.84 -11.29
N LEU A 206 -4.76 4.93 -10.60
CA LEU A 206 -4.03 5.39 -9.44
C LEU A 206 -4.32 4.48 -8.24
N ASN A 207 -3.29 3.77 -7.77
CA ASN A 207 -3.39 3.04 -6.51
C ASN A 207 -3.27 4.02 -5.33
N ARG A 208 -4.42 4.50 -4.84
CA ARG A 208 -4.50 5.48 -3.75
C ARG A 208 -3.95 4.95 -2.44
N ALA A 209 -4.03 3.65 -2.22
CA ALA A 209 -3.52 3.04 -0.98
C ALA A 209 -1.99 3.14 -0.85
N LEU A 210 -1.27 3.14 -2.00
CA LEU A 210 0.18 3.16 -2.06
C LEU A 210 0.77 4.47 -2.61
N ARG A 211 0.07 5.15 -3.51
CA ARG A 211 0.68 6.21 -4.32
C ARG A 211 0.14 7.61 -4.05
N GLU A 212 -1.04 7.73 -3.44
CA GLU A 212 -1.60 9.03 -3.07
C GLU A 212 -1.27 9.36 -1.63
N THR A 213 -0.88 10.60 -1.37
CA THR A 213 -0.59 11.09 -0.03
C THR A 213 -1.59 12.15 0.38
N TYR A 214 -2.17 11.97 1.54
CA TYR A 214 -3.19 12.85 2.10
C TYR A 214 -2.71 13.46 3.41
N PRO A 215 -3.18 14.66 3.81
CA PRO A 215 -3.04 15.08 5.19
C PRO A 215 -3.77 14.05 6.09
N PRO A 216 -3.06 13.44 7.07
CA PRO A 216 -3.67 12.39 7.91
C PRO A 216 -4.69 12.94 8.92
N GLY A 217 -4.71 14.24 9.16
CA GLY A 217 -5.56 14.88 10.15
C GLY A 217 -5.39 14.26 11.54
N SER A 218 -6.44 14.23 12.31
CA SER A 218 -6.40 13.76 13.71
C SER A 218 -5.95 12.31 13.89
N THR A 219 -5.79 11.50 12.84
CA THR A 219 -5.18 10.17 13.00
C THR A 219 -3.70 10.25 13.34
N PHE A 220 -3.01 11.32 12.91
CA PHE A 220 -1.60 11.53 13.24
C PHE A 220 -1.36 11.85 14.73
N LYS A 221 -2.39 12.28 15.47
CA LYS A 221 -2.31 12.51 16.94
C LYS A 221 -1.83 11.28 17.71
N VAL A 222 -1.97 10.09 17.14
CA VAL A 222 -1.45 8.85 17.70
C VAL A 222 0.09 8.83 17.65
N VAL A 223 0.68 9.31 16.56
CA VAL A 223 2.16 9.49 16.44
C VAL A 223 2.65 10.58 17.39
N THR A 224 1.91 11.68 17.51
CA THR A 224 2.25 12.77 18.45
C THR A 224 2.15 12.31 19.90
N ALA A 225 1.15 11.45 20.23
CA ALA A 225 1.04 10.83 21.56
C ALA A 225 2.23 9.88 21.83
N ALA A 226 2.62 9.09 20.83
CA ALA A 226 3.80 8.24 20.92
C ALA A 226 5.07 9.05 21.18
N ALA A 227 5.25 10.15 20.45
CA ALA A 227 6.37 11.07 20.65
C ALA A 227 6.42 11.63 22.08
N ALA A 228 5.28 12.04 22.64
CA ALA A 228 5.20 12.55 23.99
C ALA A 228 5.62 11.53 25.06
N LEU A 229 5.16 10.27 24.90
CA LEU A 229 5.47 9.18 25.81
C LEU A 229 6.94 8.74 25.71
N GLU A 230 7.45 8.52 24.48
CA GLU A 230 8.82 8.00 24.27
C GLU A 230 9.90 9.03 24.64
N ASN A 231 9.60 10.31 24.49
CA ASN A 231 10.56 11.37 24.85
C ASN A 231 10.38 11.88 26.29
N GLY A 232 9.48 11.26 27.10
CA GLY A 232 9.28 11.60 28.50
C GLY A 232 8.71 13.00 28.74
N LEU A 233 7.99 13.55 27.77
CA LEU A 233 7.25 14.79 27.94
C LEU A 233 6.00 14.55 28.82
N ILE A 234 5.41 13.37 28.72
CA ILE A 234 4.24 12.90 29.46
C ILE A 234 4.59 11.52 30.00
N ASP A 235 4.45 11.29 31.31
CA ASP A 235 4.81 10.03 31.97
C ASP A 235 3.80 8.89 31.72
N GLY A 236 2.56 9.22 31.33
CA GLY A 236 1.54 8.22 31.01
C GLY A 236 0.26 8.80 30.44
N VAL A 237 -0.55 7.93 29.83
CA VAL A 237 -1.77 8.35 29.08
C VAL A 237 -2.85 9.02 29.96
N ASP A 238 -2.80 8.80 31.28
CA ASP A 238 -3.77 9.37 32.24
C ASP A 238 -3.24 10.63 32.92
N GLU A 239 -2.02 11.06 32.59
CA GLU A 239 -1.48 12.33 33.07
C GLU A 239 -2.22 13.52 32.43
N LYS A 240 -2.56 14.51 33.25
CA LYS A 240 -3.24 15.72 32.82
C LYS A 240 -2.27 16.68 32.16
N THR A 241 -2.71 17.25 31.04
CA THR A 241 -2.00 18.33 30.36
C THR A 241 -2.60 19.68 30.72
N ALA A 242 -1.86 20.75 30.52
CA ALA A 242 -2.28 22.12 30.87
C ALA A 242 -2.10 23.10 29.70
N TYR A 243 -2.53 22.71 28.50
CA TYR A 243 -2.44 23.55 27.32
C TYR A 243 -3.68 24.48 27.22
N PRO A 244 -3.50 25.74 26.76
CA PRO A 244 -4.59 26.69 26.62
C PRO A 244 -5.62 26.28 25.55
N ASP A 245 -6.87 26.67 25.73
CA ASP A 245 -7.96 26.50 24.78
C ASP A 245 -8.69 27.80 24.55
N PRO A 246 -8.61 28.44 23.36
CA PRO A 246 -7.85 28.01 22.18
C PRO A 246 -6.31 28.07 22.37
N PHE A 247 -5.58 27.26 21.58
CA PHE A 247 -4.12 27.24 21.58
C PHE A 247 -3.59 28.36 20.69
N PRO A 248 -2.78 29.30 21.24
CA PRO A 248 -2.15 30.34 20.44
C PRO A 248 -1.02 29.75 19.59
N LEU A 249 -1.11 29.86 18.26
CA LEU A 249 -0.04 29.40 17.39
C LEU A 249 1.22 30.27 17.62
N PRO A 250 2.36 29.63 17.93
CA PRO A 250 3.60 30.35 18.18
C PRO A 250 4.05 31.12 16.93
N ASP A 251 4.78 32.21 17.13
CA ASP A 251 5.40 33.02 16.08
C ASP A 251 4.40 33.50 15.00
N THR A 252 3.13 33.69 15.35
CA THR A 252 2.07 34.23 14.47
C THR A 252 1.47 35.51 15.05
N ASP A 253 0.79 36.34 14.21
CA ASP A 253 0.12 37.57 14.63
C ASP A 253 -1.19 37.25 15.36
N GLY A 254 -1.13 36.42 16.43
CA GLY A 254 -2.30 36.13 17.27
C GLY A 254 -3.28 35.13 16.65
N GLN A 255 -2.82 34.26 15.77
CA GLN A 255 -3.62 33.14 15.27
C GLN A 255 -3.82 32.10 16.38
N GLU A 256 -5.04 31.60 16.51
CA GLU A 256 -5.42 30.63 17.53
C GLU A 256 -6.14 29.44 16.87
N VAL A 257 -5.97 28.25 17.45
CA VAL A 257 -6.66 27.03 17.02
C VAL A 257 -7.39 26.42 18.21
N GLY A 258 -8.70 26.25 18.05
CA GLY A 258 -9.57 25.65 19.05
C GLY A 258 -9.85 24.16 18.80
N ASN A 259 -10.60 23.59 19.72
CA ASN A 259 -11.12 22.24 19.63
C ASN A 259 -12.45 22.22 18.83
N LEU A 260 -12.76 21.04 18.23
CA LEU A 260 -14.03 20.85 17.52
C LEU A 260 -15.19 20.51 18.44
N ILE A 261 -14.88 19.96 19.63
CA ILE A 261 -15.84 19.51 20.63
C ILE A 261 -15.57 20.27 21.93
N ASP A 262 -16.54 20.99 22.40
CA ASP A 262 -16.43 21.79 23.63
C ASP A 262 -16.52 20.93 24.90
N GLY A 263 -15.84 21.35 25.97
CA GLY A 263 -16.07 20.89 27.34
C GLY A 263 -15.24 19.68 27.79
N TYR A 264 -14.55 18.99 26.89
CA TYR A 264 -13.76 17.79 27.23
C TYR A 264 -12.24 18.02 27.26
N CYS A 265 -11.76 19.07 26.63
CA CYS A 265 -10.34 19.29 26.37
C CYS A 265 -9.58 20.10 27.43
N PRO A 266 -10.20 20.97 28.24
CA PRO A 266 -9.49 21.66 29.32
C PRO A 266 -8.91 20.65 30.33
N ASP A 267 -7.60 20.77 30.62
CA ASP A 267 -6.86 19.88 31.52
C ASP A 267 -7.00 18.38 31.18
N ALA A 268 -7.22 18.07 29.92
CA ALA A 268 -7.39 16.70 29.44
C ALA A 268 -6.13 15.87 29.65
N SER A 269 -6.30 14.62 30.07
CA SER A 269 -5.22 13.64 29.96
C SER A 269 -5.00 13.25 28.51
N LEU A 270 -3.87 12.62 28.20
CA LEU A 270 -3.59 12.15 26.84
C LEU A 270 -4.67 11.19 26.33
N ARG A 271 -5.17 10.29 27.20
CA ARG A 271 -6.34 9.42 26.93
C ARG A 271 -7.57 10.24 26.54
N THR A 272 -7.96 11.21 27.37
CA THR A 272 -9.12 12.06 27.11
C THR A 272 -8.93 12.88 25.83
N ALA A 273 -7.71 13.37 25.59
CA ALA A 273 -7.38 14.13 24.40
C ALA A 273 -7.46 13.30 23.12
N LEU A 274 -7.06 12.01 23.15
CA LEU A 274 -7.27 11.08 22.02
C LEU A 274 -8.75 10.76 21.86
N MET A 275 -9.46 10.48 22.95
CA MET A 275 -10.87 10.08 22.97
C MET A 275 -11.77 11.13 22.34
N TRP A 276 -11.57 12.41 22.65
CA TRP A 276 -12.34 13.56 22.12
C TRP A 276 -11.61 14.32 21.01
N SER A 277 -10.46 13.83 20.60
CA SER A 277 -9.67 14.42 19.51
C SER A 277 -9.27 15.88 19.75
N CYS A 278 -8.85 16.24 20.97
CA CYS A 278 -8.49 17.59 21.37
C CYS A 278 -7.31 18.14 20.54
N ASN A 279 -7.54 19.17 19.74
CA ASN A 279 -6.48 19.80 18.94
C ASN A 279 -5.44 20.48 19.83
N THR A 280 -5.90 21.25 20.83
CA THR A 280 -5.06 22.12 21.65
C THR A 280 -3.99 21.36 22.41
N VAL A 281 -4.29 20.15 22.88
CA VAL A 281 -3.33 19.27 23.54
C VAL A 281 -2.21 18.84 22.59
N PHE A 282 -2.56 18.38 21.39
CA PHE A 282 -1.57 17.88 20.44
C PHE A 282 -0.78 18.97 19.72
N LEU A 283 -1.37 20.17 19.55
CA LEU A 283 -0.65 21.36 19.13
C LEU A 283 0.43 21.73 20.15
N GLY A 284 0.07 21.73 21.43
CA GLY A 284 0.99 22.03 22.51
C GLY A 284 2.10 21.02 22.66
N ILE A 285 1.79 19.71 22.59
CA ILE A 285 2.77 18.63 22.63
C ILE A 285 3.77 18.78 21.47
N SER A 286 3.27 18.97 20.24
CA SER A 286 4.14 19.10 19.06
C SER A 286 5.00 20.36 19.10
N ASP A 287 4.48 21.46 19.61
CA ASP A 287 5.23 22.70 19.82
C ASP A 287 6.36 22.52 20.86
N GLU A 288 6.06 21.85 21.97
CA GLU A 288 6.99 21.65 23.09
C GLU A 288 8.09 20.64 22.73
N LEU A 289 7.78 19.56 22.01
CA LEU A 289 8.76 18.61 21.51
C LEU A 289 9.66 19.21 20.43
N GLY A 290 9.12 20.11 19.62
CA GLY A 290 9.81 20.72 18.50
C GLY A 290 9.87 19.84 17.26
N ASN A 291 10.23 20.45 16.12
CA ASN A 291 10.15 19.77 14.82
C ASN A 291 11.13 18.60 14.68
N GLU A 292 12.37 18.72 15.20
CA GLU A 292 13.37 17.65 15.11
C GLU A 292 12.89 16.38 15.82
N THR A 293 12.41 16.48 17.07
CA THR A 293 11.92 15.32 17.83
C THR A 293 10.68 14.67 17.18
N MET A 294 9.77 15.51 16.68
CA MET A 294 8.58 15.03 15.99
C MET A 294 8.94 14.33 14.67
N MET A 295 9.88 14.85 13.90
CA MET A 295 10.38 14.27 12.66
C MET A 295 11.10 12.95 12.92
N ASP A 296 11.98 12.89 13.92
CA ASP A 296 12.69 11.66 14.31
C ASP A 296 11.70 10.57 14.75
N THR A 297 10.69 10.94 15.56
CA THR A 297 9.64 9.98 15.94
C THR A 297 8.83 9.51 14.73
N ALA A 298 8.41 10.40 13.85
CA ALA A 298 7.68 10.03 12.64
C ALA A 298 8.53 9.08 11.76
N ALA A 299 9.84 9.30 11.64
CA ALA A 299 10.75 8.42 10.90
C ALA A 299 10.81 7.01 11.49
N THR A 300 10.71 6.82 12.80
CA THR A 300 10.63 5.47 13.40
C THR A 300 9.37 4.72 13.00
N PHE A 301 8.28 5.42 12.64
CA PHE A 301 7.08 4.84 12.06
C PHE A 301 7.16 4.63 10.54
N GLY A 302 8.27 4.97 9.89
CA GLY A 302 8.48 4.81 8.45
C GLY A 302 8.17 6.06 7.61
N PHE A 303 7.88 7.22 8.22
CA PHE A 303 7.76 8.47 7.47
C PHE A 303 9.12 8.90 6.90
N ASN A 304 9.07 9.68 5.84
CA ASN A 304 10.23 10.22 5.10
C ASN A 304 11.05 9.16 4.34
N GLU A 305 10.58 7.93 4.27
CA GLU A 305 11.22 6.84 3.52
C GLU A 305 10.23 6.15 2.57
N GLU A 306 10.75 5.61 1.47
CA GLU A 306 9.96 4.79 0.56
C GLU A 306 9.81 3.38 1.12
N VAL A 307 8.60 2.82 1.02
CA VAL A 307 8.30 1.44 1.43
C VAL A 307 8.02 0.58 0.20
N PHE A 308 8.60 -0.62 0.17
CA PHE A 308 8.41 -1.59 -0.91
C PHE A 308 7.68 -2.83 -0.41
N THR A 309 6.58 -3.22 -1.09
CA THR A 309 5.64 -4.27 -0.64
C THR A 309 5.44 -5.52 -1.54
N PRO A 310 6.04 -5.86 -2.65
CA PRO A 310 7.17 -5.37 -3.43
C PRO A 310 6.90 -4.12 -4.28
N VAL A 311 5.65 -3.75 -4.42
CA VAL A 311 5.26 -2.52 -5.12
C VAL A 311 5.73 -1.33 -4.29
N ARG A 312 6.33 -0.33 -4.94
CA ARG A 312 6.77 0.89 -4.29
C ARG A 312 5.58 1.70 -3.79
N ALA A 313 5.55 1.99 -2.49
CA ALA A 313 4.66 2.99 -1.91
C ALA A 313 5.35 4.37 -1.92
N GLU A 314 4.57 5.43 -2.12
CA GLU A 314 5.06 6.80 -2.05
C GLU A 314 5.47 7.13 -0.61
N ALA A 315 6.58 7.86 -0.44
CA ALA A 315 7.05 8.25 0.88
C ALA A 315 6.04 9.18 1.57
N SER A 316 5.57 8.77 2.73
CA SER A 316 4.82 9.65 3.62
C SER A 316 5.76 10.65 4.24
N GLN A 317 5.31 11.87 4.48
CA GLN A 317 6.18 12.99 4.81
C GLN A 317 5.79 13.68 6.12
N TYR A 318 6.74 13.80 7.02
CA TYR A 318 6.76 14.77 8.11
C TYR A 318 8.03 15.63 7.91
N PRO A 319 7.94 16.77 7.19
CA PRO A 319 9.11 17.51 6.76
C PRO A 319 9.67 18.42 7.88
N GLU A 320 10.89 18.91 7.66
CA GLU A 320 11.41 20.05 8.39
C GLU A 320 10.55 21.29 8.13
N ASP A 321 10.09 21.96 9.20
CA ASP A 321 9.19 23.09 9.09
C ASP A 321 9.39 24.07 10.26
N ASN A 322 8.83 25.29 10.13
CA ASN A 322 8.87 26.28 11.19
C ASN A 322 7.93 25.90 12.35
N ARG A 323 8.09 26.57 13.46
CA ARG A 323 7.40 26.25 14.72
C ARG A 323 5.86 26.20 14.62
N PRO A 324 5.15 27.20 14.01
CA PRO A 324 3.70 27.12 13.87
C PRO A 324 3.24 25.97 12.95
N GLN A 325 3.99 25.72 11.87
CA GLN A 325 3.69 24.61 10.96
C GLN A 325 3.93 23.24 11.64
N ASN A 326 5.01 23.13 12.46
CA ASN A 326 5.25 21.92 13.25
C ASN A 326 4.09 21.66 14.24
N ALA A 327 3.61 22.69 14.95
CA ALA A 327 2.45 22.53 15.83
C ALA A 327 1.24 21.97 15.05
N MET A 328 0.94 22.54 13.88
CA MET A 328 -0.15 22.06 13.00
C MET A 328 0.12 20.67 12.42
N ALA A 329 1.36 20.33 12.11
CA ALA A 329 1.74 19.00 11.62
C ALA A 329 1.51 17.91 12.69
N GLY A 330 1.64 18.25 13.98
CA GLY A 330 1.33 17.34 15.10
C GLY A 330 -0.14 16.93 15.20
N ILE A 331 -1.05 17.69 14.58
CA ILE A 331 -2.47 17.29 14.43
C ILE A 331 -2.78 16.77 13.01
N GLY A 332 -1.75 16.45 12.23
CA GLY A 332 -1.85 15.87 10.89
C GLY A 332 -2.29 16.87 9.80
N GLN A 333 -1.98 18.15 10.00
CA GLN A 333 -2.25 19.24 9.05
C GLN A 333 -0.93 19.84 8.53
N ALA A 334 -0.95 21.03 8.00
CA ALA A 334 0.21 21.70 7.40
C ALA A 334 0.85 20.86 6.27
N SER A 335 2.16 20.63 6.35
CA SER A 335 2.92 19.88 5.34
C SER A 335 2.94 18.36 5.57
N ASN A 336 2.29 17.87 6.64
CA ASN A 336 2.21 16.44 6.95
C ASN A 336 1.38 15.70 5.89
N ARG A 337 1.93 14.62 5.31
CA ARG A 337 1.27 13.80 4.28
C ARG A 337 1.53 12.32 4.53
N ALA A 338 0.49 11.50 4.38
CA ALA A 338 0.58 10.06 4.59
C ALA A 338 -0.21 9.28 3.56
N THR A 339 0.32 8.13 3.13
CA THR A 339 -0.44 7.12 2.39
C THR A 339 -1.34 6.33 3.35
N PRO A 340 -2.43 5.73 2.87
CA PRO A 340 -3.23 4.78 3.67
C PRO A 340 -2.39 3.62 4.22
N LEU A 341 -1.47 3.06 3.43
CA LEU A 341 -0.55 2.03 3.91
C LEU A 341 0.27 2.52 5.12
N GLN A 342 0.84 3.72 5.05
CA GLN A 342 1.61 4.28 6.17
C GLN A 342 0.77 4.41 7.44
N MET A 343 -0.48 4.83 7.31
CA MET A 343 -1.35 4.98 8.48
C MET A 343 -1.81 3.62 9.04
N ALA A 344 -1.93 2.58 8.20
CA ALA A 344 -2.10 1.20 8.65
C ALA A 344 -0.85 0.69 9.40
N MET A 345 0.36 1.02 8.92
CA MET A 345 1.63 0.71 9.59
C MET A 345 1.71 1.37 10.97
N VAL A 346 1.24 2.61 11.13
CA VAL A 346 1.15 3.28 12.44
C VAL A 346 0.26 2.50 13.40
N ALA A 347 -0.95 2.13 12.97
CA ALA A 347 -1.87 1.34 13.79
C ALA A 347 -1.29 -0.05 14.12
N ALA A 348 -0.63 -0.69 13.15
CA ALA A 348 0.02 -1.98 13.31
C ALA A 348 1.17 -1.94 14.35
N ALA A 349 2.03 -0.93 14.31
CA ALA A 349 3.12 -0.79 15.28
C ALA A 349 2.60 -0.67 16.71
N ILE A 350 1.52 0.08 16.92
CA ILE A 350 0.90 0.21 18.24
C ILE A 350 0.30 -1.13 18.67
N ALA A 351 -0.46 -1.80 17.80
CA ALA A 351 -1.09 -3.08 18.07
C ALA A 351 -0.10 -4.23 18.32
N ASN A 352 1.16 -4.09 17.88
CA ASN A 352 2.24 -5.08 18.01
C ASN A 352 3.28 -4.68 19.07
N ASP A 353 2.84 -4.15 20.21
CA ASP A 353 3.71 -3.77 21.33
C ASP A 353 4.90 -2.87 20.91
N GLY A 354 4.64 -1.95 20.01
CA GLY A 354 5.60 -0.96 19.52
C GLY A 354 6.57 -1.45 18.44
N LYS A 355 6.38 -2.66 17.91
CA LYS A 355 7.18 -3.18 16.78
C LYS A 355 6.49 -2.86 15.47
N LEU A 356 7.22 -2.25 14.54
CA LEU A 356 6.80 -2.07 13.16
C LEU A 356 7.43 -3.16 12.30
N MET A 357 6.58 -3.97 11.65
CA MET A 357 7.03 -4.99 10.69
C MET A 357 7.09 -4.40 9.27
N GLN A 358 8.03 -4.88 8.46
CA GLN A 358 8.12 -4.53 7.04
C GLN A 358 6.87 -5.06 6.32
N PRO A 359 6.05 -4.19 5.68
CA PRO A 359 4.88 -4.67 4.97
C PRO A 359 5.23 -5.42 3.69
N TYR A 360 4.54 -6.52 3.40
CA TYR A 360 4.67 -7.29 2.17
C TYR A 360 3.35 -7.93 1.76
N MET A 361 3.18 -8.18 0.43
CA MET A 361 1.96 -8.76 -0.11
C MET A 361 2.19 -10.05 -0.92
N VAL A 362 3.42 -10.52 -1.02
CA VAL A 362 3.76 -11.78 -1.67
C VAL A 362 4.37 -12.71 -0.63
N ASP A 363 3.70 -13.83 -0.41
CA ASP A 363 4.13 -14.88 0.51
C ASP A 363 5.17 -15.80 -0.17
N GLN A 364 4.81 -16.33 -1.35
CA GLN A 364 5.65 -17.31 -2.04
C GLN A 364 5.70 -17.08 -3.55
N LEU A 365 6.84 -17.45 -4.14
CA LEU A 365 6.96 -17.73 -5.57
C LEU A 365 7.02 -19.25 -5.76
N VAL A 366 6.15 -19.79 -6.60
CA VAL A 366 5.98 -21.24 -6.77
C VAL A 366 6.19 -21.63 -8.22
N ALA A 367 7.01 -22.65 -8.47
CA ALA A 367 7.23 -23.20 -9.79
C ALA A 367 5.97 -23.93 -10.32
N PRO A 368 5.86 -24.19 -11.65
CA PRO A 368 4.74 -24.93 -12.23
C PRO A 368 4.54 -26.34 -11.64
N ASN A 369 5.60 -26.93 -11.09
CA ASN A 369 5.55 -28.23 -10.41
C ASN A 369 5.20 -28.13 -8.91
N LEU A 370 4.73 -26.97 -8.45
CA LEU A 370 4.37 -26.64 -7.08
C LEU A 370 5.54 -26.57 -6.08
N ASN A 371 6.77 -26.60 -6.53
CA ASN A 371 7.91 -26.37 -5.66
C ASN A 371 8.03 -24.88 -5.33
N VAL A 372 8.21 -24.55 -4.05
CA VAL A 372 8.50 -23.20 -3.61
C VAL A 372 9.88 -22.78 -4.11
N ILE A 373 9.93 -21.65 -4.84
CA ILE A 373 11.16 -21.03 -5.37
C ILE A 373 11.73 -20.06 -4.35
N GLU A 374 10.81 -19.29 -3.73
CA GLU A 374 11.12 -18.24 -2.77
C GLU A 374 9.98 -18.13 -1.76
N GLN A 375 10.32 -17.91 -0.50
CA GLN A 375 9.40 -17.66 0.60
C GLN A 375 9.77 -16.34 1.25
N THR A 376 8.81 -15.47 1.47
CA THR A 376 9.03 -14.23 2.21
C THR A 376 9.03 -14.53 3.71
N GLU A 377 10.03 -14.03 4.42
CA GLU A 377 10.14 -14.14 5.86
C GLU A 377 9.79 -12.78 6.51
N PRO A 378 8.93 -12.74 7.55
CA PRO A 378 8.62 -11.50 8.26
C PRO A 378 9.88 -10.82 8.84
N GLN A 379 9.99 -9.51 8.68
CA GLN A 379 11.13 -8.73 9.16
C GLN A 379 10.66 -7.54 10.00
N GLU A 380 11.30 -7.33 11.17
CA GLU A 380 11.11 -6.11 11.95
C GLU A 380 11.80 -4.94 11.23
N MET A 381 11.06 -3.89 10.92
CA MET A 381 11.56 -2.68 10.27
C MET A 381 12.14 -1.70 11.31
N SER A 382 11.41 -1.48 12.40
CA SER A 382 11.76 -0.54 13.46
C SER A 382 10.99 -0.82 14.75
N ARG A 383 11.28 -0.03 15.78
CA ARG A 383 10.55 -0.07 17.06
C ARG A 383 10.20 1.36 17.52
N PRO A 384 9.11 1.94 17.01
CA PRO A 384 8.68 3.30 17.37
C PRO A 384 8.38 3.55 18.84
N LEU A 385 7.98 2.50 19.57
CA LEU A 385 7.55 2.57 20.96
C LEU A 385 8.14 1.43 21.79
N SER A 386 8.39 1.70 23.06
CA SER A 386 8.53 0.64 24.07
C SER A 386 7.22 -0.14 24.22
N ALA A 387 7.27 -1.40 24.64
CA ALA A 387 6.06 -2.19 24.84
C ALA A 387 5.12 -1.57 25.89
N GLU A 388 5.67 -0.96 26.94
CA GLU A 388 4.90 -0.28 27.99
C GLU A 388 4.10 0.91 27.41
N ASN A 389 4.74 1.78 26.63
CA ASN A 389 4.09 2.94 26.01
C ASN A 389 3.10 2.52 24.92
N ALA A 390 3.41 1.46 24.16
CA ALA A 390 2.49 0.89 23.19
C ALA A 390 1.20 0.38 23.84
N GLN A 391 1.29 -0.39 24.94
CA GLN A 391 0.15 -0.91 25.68
C GLN A 391 -0.67 0.22 26.34
N ALA A 392 0.00 1.24 26.87
CA ALA A 392 -0.69 2.43 27.38
C ALA A 392 -1.48 3.14 26.28
N LEU A 393 -0.87 3.29 25.10
CA LEU A 393 -1.51 3.92 23.94
C LEU A 393 -2.63 3.04 23.36
N GLN A 394 -2.47 1.71 23.33
CA GLN A 394 -3.54 0.75 23.01
C GLN A 394 -4.76 1.00 23.88
N SER A 395 -4.59 1.03 25.21
CA SER A 395 -5.67 1.30 26.15
C SER A 395 -6.36 2.65 25.92
N ALA A 396 -5.59 3.69 25.54
CA ALA A 396 -6.17 4.99 25.21
C ALA A 396 -6.95 4.96 23.89
N MET A 397 -6.47 4.23 22.86
CA MET A 397 -7.16 4.05 21.57
C MET A 397 -8.41 3.17 21.70
N GLU A 398 -8.44 2.19 22.61
CA GLU A 398 -9.66 1.43 22.97
C GLU A 398 -10.73 2.38 23.52
N SER A 399 -10.36 3.33 24.38
CA SER A 399 -11.31 4.34 24.92
C SER A 399 -11.92 5.22 23.83
N VAL A 400 -11.22 5.48 22.73
CA VAL A 400 -11.76 6.24 21.57
C VAL A 400 -12.93 5.50 20.92
N VAL A 401 -12.87 4.17 20.87
CA VAL A 401 -13.93 3.33 20.29
C VAL A 401 -15.04 3.10 21.31
N ASP A 402 -14.68 2.80 22.58
CA ASP A 402 -15.65 2.44 23.59
C ASP A 402 -16.51 3.59 24.07
N GLU A 403 -15.94 4.76 24.27
CA GLU A 403 -16.62 5.90 24.90
C GLU A 403 -16.48 7.22 24.11
N GLY A 404 -15.62 7.23 23.06
CA GLY A 404 -15.23 8.44 22.33
C GLY A 404 -15.83 8.57 20.95
N THR A 405 -15.02 9.14 20.06
CA THR A 405 -15.40 9.58 18.72
C THR A 405 -15.50 8.47 17.67
N ALA A 406 -15.24 7.19 18.01
CA ALA A 406 -15.16 6.08 17.03
C ALA A 406 -16.15 4.94 17.30
N SER A 407 -17.31 5.23 17.85
CA SER A 407 -18.31 4.24 18.28
C SER A 407 -18.80 3.28 17.18
N ASN A 408 -18.75 3.69 15.91
CA ASN A 408 -19.16 2.83 14.79
C ASN A 408 -18.15 1.71 14.45
N ALA A 409 -16.96 1.74 15.04
CA ALA A 409 -15.97 0.67 14.89
C ALA A 409 -16.11 -0.44 15.94
N LYS A 410 -17.05 -0.37 16.89
CA LYS A 410 -17.26 -1.41 17.91
C LYS A 410 -17.59 -2.76 17.29
N ILE A 411 -16.90 -3.80 17.79
CA ILE A 411 -17.16 -5.19 17.48
C ILE A 411 -17.50 -5.90 18.79
N ASP A 412 -18.65 -6.57 18.85
CA ASP A 412 -19.12 -7.22 20.07
C ASP A 412 -18.14 -8.32 20.54
N GLY A 413 -17.69 -8.21 21.76
CA GLY A 413 -16.76 -9.18 22.37
C GLY A 413 -15.29 -9.03 21.92
N VAL A 414 -14.94 -8.03 21.14
CA VAL A 414 -13.58 -7.75 20.67
C VAL A 414 -13.12 -6.38 21.15
N LYS A 415 -11.89 -6.30 21.65
CA LYS A 415 -11.26 -5.02 21.92
C LYS A 415 -10.78 -4.38 20.62
N VAL A 416 -11.32 -3.22 20.30
CA VAL A 416 -10.95 -2.44 19.12
C VAL A 416 -10.32 -1.12 19.58
N GLY A 417 -9.08 -0.89 19.17
CA GLY A 417 -8.46 0.42 19.29
C GLY A 417 -8.58 1.20 17.97
N GLY A 418 -8.79 2.50 18.06
CA GLY A 418 -8.92 3.30 16.84
C GLY A 418 -8.74 4.79 17.05
N LYS A 419 -8.62 5.52 15.93
CA LYS A 419 -8.58 6.99 15.90
C LYS A 419 -9.25 7.52 14.65
N THR A 420 -10.24 8.39 14.84
CA THR A 420 -10.90 9.11 13.74
C THR A 420 -10.07 10.30 13.29
N GLY A 421 -10.20 10.64 12.00
CA GLY A 421 -9.65 11.84 11.42
C GLY A 421 -10.65 12.52 10.48
N THR A 422 -10.58 13.84 10.44
CA THR A 422 -11.24 14.69 9.46
C THR A 422 -10.18 15.66 9.01
N ALA A 423 -9.63 15.45 7.82
CA ALA A 423 -8.48 16.21 7.33
C ALA A 423 -8.93 17.29 6.36
N GLN A 424 -8.67 18.54 6.71
CA GLN A 424 -8.98 19.68 5.86
C GLN A 424 -7.94 19.84 4.75
N HIS A 425 -8.39 20.29 3.59
CA HIS A 425 -7.52 20.53 2.43
C HIS A 425 -8.14 21.56 1.46
N GLY A 426 -7.41 21.84 0.38
CA GLY A 426 -7.77 22.84 -0.60
C GLY A 426 -7.39 24.25 -0.17
N GLU A 427 -7.61 25.23 -1.07
CA GLU A 427 -7.33 26.63 -0.78
C GLU A 427 -8.25 27.11 0.35
N ASN A 428 -7.68 27.72 1.40
CA ASN A 428 -8.41 28.15 2.61
C ASN A 428 -9.23 27.03 3.29
N ASN A 429 -8.86 25.77 3.11
CA ASN A 429 -9.61 24.62 3.64
C ASN A 429 -11.08 24.54 3.14
N GLU A 430 -11.37 25.01 1.94
CA GLU A 430 -12.73 25.04 1.39
C GLU A 430 -13.18 23.72 0.78
N ALA A 431 -12.25 22.81 0.44
CA ALA A 431 -12.59 21.51 -0.12
C ALA A 431 -13.33 20.62 0.91
N ILE A 432 -14.07 19.64 0.42
CA ILE A 432 -14.71 18.61 1.27
C ILE A 432 -13.60 17.85 1.99
N PRO A 433 -13.60 17.78 3.33
CA PRO A 433 -12.50 17.13 4.05
C PRO A 433 -12.41 15.64 3.78
N TYR A 434 -11.21 15.05 3.92
CA TYR A 434 -11.04 13.62 3.89
C TYR A 434 -11.50 12.99 5.21
N ALA A 435 -12.31 11.94 5.14
CA ALA A 435 -12.66 11.13 6.30
C ALA A 435 -11.64 10.01 6.49
N TRP A 436 -10.97 10.01 7.64
CA TRP A 436 -9.97 9.01 8.00
C TRP A 436 -10.38 8.17 9.19
N PHE A 437 -9.99 6.91 9.19
CA PHE A 437 -9.99 6.07 10.37
C PHE A 437 -8.81 5.09 10.34
N ILE A 438 -8.11 4.99 11.46
CA ILE A 438 -7.11 3.95 11.70
C ILE A 438 -7.53 3.13 12.90
N SER A 439 -7.33 1.82 12.84
CA SER A 439 -7.78 0.90 13.88
C SER A 439 -7.02 -0.41 13.87
N TYR A 440 -7.24 -1.19 14.91
CA TYR A 440 -6.84 -2.58 15.02
C TYR A 440 -7.84 -3.34 15.89
N ALA A 441 -7.91 -4.66 15.73
CA ALA A 441 -8.68 -5.56 16.60
C ALA A 441 -7.72 -6.45 17.40
N MET A 442 -7.98 -6.61 18.71
CA MET A 442 -7.16 -7.43 19.60
C MET A 442 -7.83 -8.77 19.90
N THR A 443 -7.06 -9.83 19.89
CA THR A 443 -7.42 -11.17 20.36
C THR A 443 -6.50 -11.59 21.53
N ASP A 444 -6.75 -12.76 22.11
CA ASP A 444 -5.88 -13.32 23.15
C ASP A 444 -4.46 -13.63 22.63
N ASN A 445 -4.30 -13.76 21.31
CA ASN A 445 -3.03 -14.05 20.61
C ASN A 445 -2.38 -12.80 19.97
N GLY A 446 -2.74 -11.60 20.41
CA GLY A 446 -2.33 -10.33 19.81
C GLY A 446 -3.30 -9.85 18.73
N SER A 447 -2.91 -8.79 18.03
CA SER A 447 -3.74 -8.22 16.95
C SER A 447 -3.49 -8.94 15.63
N PRO A 448 -4.53 -9.56 15.01
CA PRO A 448 -4.39 -10.16 13.69
C PRO A 448 -4.59 -9.16 12.54
N VAL A 449 -5.05 -7.94 12.83
CA VAL A 449 -5.36 -6.96 11.79
C VAL A 449 -5.28 -5.53 12.31
N ALA A 450 -4.61 -4.68 11.56
CA ALA A 450 -4.67 -3.23 11.67
C ALA A 450 -5.11 -2.65 10.32
N VAL A 451 -5.98 -1.63 10.34
CA VAL A 451 -6.66 -1.09 9.16
C VAL A 451 -6.54 0.42 9.12
N ALA A 452 -6.27 0.97 7.96
CA ALA A 452 -6.45 2.39 7.67
C ALA A 452 -7.41 2.58 6.50
N VAL A 453 -8.36 3.49 6.66
CA VAL A 453 -9.36 3.86 5.66
C VAL A 453 -9.30 5.35 5.43
N VAL A 454 -9.28 5.76 4.17
CA VAL A 454 -9.51 7.15 3.74
C VAL A 454 -10.66 7.20 2.75
N VAL A 455 -11.58 8.16 2.93
CA VAL A 455 -12.67 8.47 2.00
C VAL A 455 -12.54 9.92 1.60
N GLU A 456 -12.40 10.18 0.28
CA GLU A 456 -12.19 11.54 -0.25
C GLU A 456 -13.48 12.34 -0.42
N ASN A 457 -14.58 11.69 -0.81
CA ASN A 457 -15.81 12.35 -1.26
C ASN A 457 -17.09 11.66 -0.75
N GLY A 458 -17.12 11.29 0.52
CA GLY A 458 -18.22 10.51 1.10
C GLY A 458 -19.58 11.23 1.20
N SER A 459 -19.66 12.58 1.15
CA SER A 459 -20.89 13.37 1.13
C SER A 459 -20.65 14.73 0.47
N GLN A 460 -21.70 15.32 -0.10
CA GLN A 460 -21.69 16.70 -0.58
C GLN A 460 -21.85 17.72 0.59
N ASP A 461 -22.41 17.28 1.71
CA ASP A 461 -22.46 18.08 2.93
C ASP A 461 -21.21 17.88 3.78
N ARG A 462 -20.43 18.94 3.90
CA ARG A 462 -19.18 18.95 4.67
C ARG A 462 -19.39 18.52 6.14
N ASN A 463 -20.55 18.79 6.72
CA ASN A 463 -20.85 18.46 8.11
C ASN A 463 -21.13 16.97 8.34
N GLU A 464 -21.42 16.23 7.27
CA GLU A 464 -21.63 14.79 7.31
C GLU A 464 -20.31 14.01 7.11
N VAL A 465 -19.22 14.68 6.69
CA VAL A 465 -17.95 14.05 6.44
C VAL A 465 -17.16 13.92 7.74
N GLY A 466 -17.01 12.69 8.20
CA GLY A 466 -16.23 12.37 9.39
C GLY A 466 -15.79 10.91 9.44
N GLY A 467 -14.66 10.68 10.07
CA GLY A 467 -14.05 9.34 10.15
C GLY A 467 -14.97 8.30 10.77
N ASN A 468 -15.73 8.65 11.81
CA ASN A 468 -16.68 7.73 12.45
C ASN A 468 -17.86 7.34 11.54
N ALA A 469 -18.35 8.28 10.75
CA ALA A 469 -19.52 8.04 9.90
C ALA A 469 -19.19 7.25 8.64
N LEU A 470 -18.06 7.55 8.00
CA LEU A 470 -17.73 7.05 6.67
C LEU A 470 -16.63 5.97 6.67
N ALA A 471 -15.57 6.15 7.47
CA ALA A 471 -14.41 5.28 7.43
C ALA A 471 -14.43 4.16 8.49
N ALA A 472 -14.95 4.42 9.68
CA ALA A 472 -14.99 3.44 10.77
C ALA A 472 -15.86 2.21 10.46
N PRO A 473 -17.05 2.30 9.82
CA PRO A 473 -17.80 1.12 9.42
C PRO A 473 -17.03 0.22 8.45
N ILE A 474 -16.34 0.80 7.46
CA ILE A 474 -15.53 0.05 6.49
C ILE A 474 -14.40 -0.71 7.20
N ALA A 475 -13.68 -0.03 8.11
CA ALA A 475 -12.62 -0.66 8.87
C ALA A 475 -13.15 -1.78 9.79
N LYS A 476 -14.35 -1.60 10.37
CA LYS A 476 -15.02 -2.62 11.17
C LYS A 476 -15.29 -3.88 10.34
N ASP A 477 -15.91 -3.73 9.17
CA ASP A 477 -16.26 -4.86 8.30
C ASP A 477 -14.98 -5.63 7.88
N VAL A 478 -13.88 -4.94 7.60
CA VAL A 478 -12.58 -5.56 7.29
C VAL A 478 -12.03 -6.33 8.51
N MET A 479 -12.07 -5.73 9.70
CA MET A 479 -11.61 -6.41 10.92
C MET A 479 -12.47 -7.64 11.23
N GLU A 480 -13.80 -7.56 11.08
CA GLU A 480 -14.72 -8.69 11.29
C GLU A 480 -14.44 -9.83 10.29
N ALA A 481 -14.16 -9.50 9.02
CA ALA A 481 -13.81 -10.49 7.99
C ALA A 481 -12.53 -11.25 8.36
N VAL A 482 -11.46 -10.56 8.77
CA VAL A 482 -10.22 -11.22 9.22
C VAL A 482 -10.43 -12.08 10.46
N LEU A 483 -11.19 -11.58 11.45
CA LEU A 483 -11.47 -12.31 12.69
C LEU A 483 -12.29 -13.58 12.45
N ALA A 484 -13.23 -13.56 11.49
CA ALA A 484 -14.02 -14.72 11.12
C ALA A 484 -13.19 -15.87 10.53
N GLY A 485 -12.15 -15.54 9.77
CA GLY A 485 -11.22 -16.52 9.19
C GLY A 485 -10.25 -17.18 10.20
N GLN A 486 -10.20 -16.69 11.46
CA GLN A 486 -9.32 -17.24 12.51
C GLN A 486 -9.99 -18.27 13.43
N ASN A 487 -11.29 -18.55 13.27
CA ASN A 487 -12.07 -19.47 14.12
C ASN A 487 -12.09 -20.91 13.58
#